data_33242371cc9f6fb9859e39630d9c08d9
#
_entry.id   33242371cc9f6fb9859e39630d9c08d9
#
_cell.length_a   1.000
_cell.length_b   1.000
_cell.length_c   1.000
_cell.angle_alpha   90.00
_cell.angle_beta   90.00
_cell.angle_gamma   90.00
#
_symmetry.space_group_name_H-M   'P 1'
#
loop_
_entity.id
_entity.type
_entity.pdbx_description
1 polymer ?
#
loop_
_entity_poly.entity_id
_entity_poly.type
_entity_poly.pdbx_seq_one_letter_code
_entity_poly.pdbx_strand_id
1 'polypeptide(L)'
;MKAVRLVAIDSPLEEQRVQVPASGPHDVLIRVKTAGICHSDAHYRAGVSPVNDLPVTLGHEVAGVVEQTGDAVRNFKPGDRVCVHYLVTCGHCAFCIAGHEQFCPSAEMIGKHRDGGYAEFIAVPERSIFLLPDEIPFEQGAILMCSSAT
;
A
#
# COMPACT_ATOMS: atom_id res chain seq x y z
N MET A 1 3.27 -16.23 -1.42
CA MET A 1 3.53 -15.45 -0.21
C MET A 1 2.42 -15.65 0.81
N LYS A 2 2.67 -15.34 2.08
CA LYS A 2 1.64 -15.22 3.11
C LYS A 2 0.98 -13.84 3.05
N ALA A 3 -0.33 -13.79 3.27
CA ALA A 3 -1.10 -12.57 3.43
C ALA A 3 -2.19 -12.79 4.49
N VAL A 4 -2.54 -11.72 5.21
CA VAL A 4 -3.65 -11.72 6.17
C VAL A 4 -4.81 -10.94 5.55
N ARG A 5 -5.92 -11.63 5.29
CA ARG A 5 -6.99 -11.14 4.43
C ARG A 5 -8.34 -11.06 5.13
N LEU A 6 -9.12 -10.08 4.76
CA LEU A 6 -10.54 -10.01 5.04
C LEU A 6 -11.28 -10.85 3.99
N VAL A 7 -11.91 -11.93 4.42
CA VAL A 7 -12.64 -12.86 3.52
C VAL A 7 -14.14 -12.60 3.52
N ALA A 8 -14.67 -12.09 4.62
CA ALA A 8 -16.07 -11.68 4.76
C ALA A 8 -16.17 -10.53 5.76
N ILE A 9 -17.16 -9.66 5.56
CA ILE A 9 -17.43 -8.56 6.49
C ILE A 9 -17.78 -9.12 7.86
N ASP A 10 -17.35 -8.41 8.90
CA ASP A 10 -17.53 -8.72 10.32
C ASP A 10 -16.96 -10.10 10.74
N SER A 11 -16.01 -10.64 9.97
CA SER A 11 -15.30 -11.89 10.28
C SER A 11 -13.86 -11.61 10.77
N PRO A 12 -13.23 -12.58 11.45
CA PRO A 12 -11.79 -12.53 11.69
C PRO A 12 -11.01 -12.48 10.37
N LEU A 13 -9.84 -11.84 10.40
CA LEU A 13 -8.90 -11.92 9.29
C LEU A 13 -8.27 -13.32 9.22
N GLU A 14 -8.01 -13.80 8.02
CA GLU A 14 -7.45 -15.12 7.76
C GLU A 14 -6.05 -15.04 7.14
N GLU A 15 -5.10 -15.84 7.67
CA GLU A 15 -3.83 -16.07 6.98
C GLU A 15 -4.08 -16.96 5.77
N GLN A 16 -3.70 -16.48 4.58
CA GLN A 16 -3.81 -17.22 3.33
C GLN A 16 -2.48 -17.22 2.59
N ARG A 17 -2.25 -18.27 1.79
CA ARG A 17 -1.18 -18.29 0.80
C ARG A 17 -1.70 -17.79 -0.55
N VAL A 18 -1.14 -16.69 -1.01
CA VAL A 18 -1.49 -16.06 -2.29
C VAL A 18 -0.26 -15.95 -3.19
N GLN A 19 -0.48 -15.68 -4.45
CA GLN A 19 0.63 -15.40 -5.37
C GLN A 19 1.30 -14.08 -4.99
N VAL A 20 2.61 -13.98 -5.24
CA VAL A 20 3.31 -12.68 -5.16
C VAL A 20 2.73 -11.79 -6.26
N PRO A 21 2.34 -10.54 -5.95
CA PRO A 21 1.74 -9.68 -6.96
C PRO A 21 2.70 -9.42 -8.12
N ALA A 22 2.20 -9.47 -9.33
CA ALA A 22 2.96 -9.08 -10.51
C ALA A 22 3.12 -7.55 -10.53
N SER A 23 4.31 -7.09 -10.87
CA SER A 23 4.61 -5.67 -11.03
C SER A 23 4.40 -5.25 -12.48
N GLY A 24 3.60 -4.22 -12.70
CA GLY A 24 3.51 -3.54 -13.99
C GLY A 24 4.79 -2.73 -14.30
N PRO A 25 4.89 -2.14 -15.51
CA PRO A 25 6.08 -1.40 -15.91
C PRO A 25 6.47 -0.24 -14.98
N HIS A 26 5.49 0.42 -14.36
CA HIS A 26 5.69 1.54 -13.43
C HIS A 26 5.58 1.15 -11.95
N ASP A 27 5.43 -0.14 -11.65
CA ASP A 27 5.25 -0.62 -10.29
C ASP A 27 6.57 -1.02 -9.66
N VAL A 28 6.59 -0.92 -8.35
CA VAL A 28 7.66 -1.38 -7.48
C VAL A 28 7.11 -2.50 -6.60
N LEU A 29 7.76 -3.64 -6.62
CA LEU A 29 7.52 -4.73 -5.69
C LEU A 29 8.32 -4.46 -4.41
N ILE A 30 7.64 -4.37 -3.30
CA ILE A 30 8.24 -4.07 -2.00
C ILE A 30 8.11 -5.30 -1.11
N ARG A 31 9.23 -5.74 -0.53
CA ARG A 31 9.24 -6.68 0.59
C ARG A 31 8.86 -5.93 1.84
N VAL A 32 7.69 -6.19 2.37
CA VAL A 32 7.16 -5.54 3.57
C VAL A 32 8.02 -5.90 4.78
N LYS A 33 8.44 -4.91 5.53
CA LYS A 33 9.14 -5.05 6.82
C LYS A 33 8.21 -4.74 7.98
N THR A 34 7.34 -3.77 7.81
CA THR A 34 6.37 -3.35 8.81
C THR A 34 5.09 -2.90 8.13
N ALA A 35 3.97 -3.30 8.68
CA ALA A 35 2.65 -2.78 8.34
C ALA A 35 1.92 -2.36 9.63
N GLY A 36 1.52 -1.09 9.71
CA GLY A 36 0.78 -0.54 10.83
C GLY A 36 -0.69 -0.95 10.80
N ILE A 37 -1.34 -0.92 11.96
CA ILE A 37 -2.76 -1.18 12.12
C ILE A 37 -3.46 0.16 12.38
N CYS A 38 -4.27 0.60 11.43
CA CYS A 38 -5.06 1.81 11.52
C CYS A 38 -6.50 1.50 11.96
N HIS A 39 -7.17 2.48 12.55
CA HIS A 39 -8.60 2.33 12.87
C HIS A 39 -9.48 2.12 11.62
N SER A 40 -9.04 2.61 10.47
CA SER A 40 -9.71 2.35 9.19
C SER A 40 -9.80 0.85 8.84
N ASP A 41 -8.80 0.04 9.20
CA ASP A 41 -8.84 -1.41 8.98
C ASP A 41 -9.96 -2.07 9.78
N ALA A 42 -10.23 -1.58 11.01
CA ALA A 42 -11.37 -2.02 11.81
C ALA A 42 -12.71 -1.64 11.15
N HIS A 43 -12.80 -0.44 10.56
CA HIS A 43 -13.99 0.00 9.83
C HIS A 43 -14.22 -0.82 8.55
N TYR A 44 -13.15 -1.17 7.82
CA TYR A 44 -13.25 -2.05 6.64
C TYR A 44 -13.74 -3.44 7.04
N ARG A 45 -13.13 -4.01 8.09
CA ARG A 45 -13.53 -5.32 8.62
C ARG A 45 -14.99 -5.34 9.08
N ALA A 46 -15.45 -4.31 9.78
CA ALA A 46 -16.81 -4.20 10.29
C ALA A 46 -17.84 -3.81 9.20
N GLY A 47 -17.41 -3.53 7.95
CA GLY A 47 -18.29 -3.08 6.87
C GLY A 47 -18.83 -1.65 7.01
N VAL A 48 -18.35 -0.87 7.99
CA VAL A 48 -18.71 0.54 8.17
C VAL A 48 -18.22 1.39 7.00
N SER A 49 -17.05 1.06 6.46
CA SER A 49 -16.53 1.62 5.21
C SER A 49 -16.33 0.48 4.22
N PRO A 50 -17.16 0.35 3.18
CA PRO A 50 -17.12 -0.78 2.26
C PRO A 50 -15.79 -0.91 1.54
N VAL A 51 -15.29 -2.13 1.38
CA VAL A 51 -14.21 -2.49 0.47
C VAL A 51 -14.80 -2.81 -0.91
N ASN A 52 -13.96 -2.76 -1.98
CA ASN A 52 -14.44 -3.04 -3.33
C ASN A 52 -14.81 -4.51 -3.50
N ASP A 53 -13.86 -5.38 -3.20
CA ASP A 53 -13.97 -6.81 -3.43
C ASP A 53 -13.49 -7.60 -2.21
N LEU A 54 -14.00 -8.82 -2.07
CA LEU A 54 -13.54 -9.79 -1.08
C LEU A 54 -13.11 -11.08 -1.81
N PRO A 55 -12.08 -11.73 -1.34
CA PRO A 55 -11.23 -11.38 -0.21
C PRO A 55 -10.22 -10.29 -0.54
N VAL A 56 -9.90 -9.40 0.40
CA VAL A 56 -8.91 -8.32 0.25
C VAL A 56 -7.85 -8.38 1.36
N THR A 57 -6.60 -8.11 1.01
CA THR A 57 -5.52 -7.91 1.98
C THR A 57 -5.61 -6.50 2.53
N LEU A 58 -5.80 -6.34 3.84
CA LEU A 58 -5.84 -5.02 4.48
C LEU A 58 -4.44 -4.45 4.71
N GLY A 59 -4.36 -3.31 5.40
CA GLY A 59 -3.10 -2.64 5.77
C GLY A 59 -2.64 -1.62 4.74
N HIS A 60 -2.60 -0.36 5.14
CA HIS A 60 -2.23 0.76 4.27
C HIS A 60 -1.11 1.63 4.86
N GLU A 61 -0.60 1.29 6.02
CA GLU A 61 0.57 1.89 6.66
C GLU A 61 1.76 0.94 6.46
N VAL A 62 2.54 1.15 5.41
CA VAL A 62 3.53 0.17 4.95
C VAL A 62 4.91 0.80 4.82
N ALA A 63 5.92 0.10 5.34
CA ALA A 63 7.32 0.37 5.05
C ALA A 63 8.07 -0.94 4.75
N GLY A 64 9.07 -0.85 3.89
CA GLY A 64 9.82 -2.02 3.47
C GLY A 64 11.01 -1.70 2.59
N VAL A 65 11.46 -2.71 1.88
CA VAL A 65 12.61 -2.65 0.98
C VAL A 65 12.18 -3.01 -0.42
N VAL A 66 12.62 -2.24 -1.39
CA VAL A 66 12.38 -2.53 -2.80
C VAL A 66 13.01 -3.88 -3.15
N GLU A 67 12.19 -4.81 -3.61
CA GLU A 67 12.62 -6.14 -4.07
C GLU A 67 12.90 -6.14 -5.56
N GLN A 68 11.99 -5.55 -6.34
CA GLN A 68 12.05 -5.50 -7.80
C GLN A 68 11.35 -4.23 -8.31
N THR A 69 11.80 -3.73 -9.46
CA THR A 69 11.19 -2.60 -10.14
C THR A 69 10.73 -3.00 -11.54
N GLY A 70 9.63 -2.43 -11.98
CA GLY A 70 9.21 -2.51 -13.38
C GLY A 70 10.16 -1.71 -14.30
N ASP A 71 10.13 -2.03 -15.59
CA ASP A 71 11.09 -1.50 -16.59
C ASP A 71 10.99 0.02 -16.81
N ALA A 72 9.86 0.63 -16.47
CA ALA A 72 9.63 2.07 -16.60
C ALA A 72 9.91 2.85 -15.31
N VAL A 73 10.18 2.19 -14.19
CA VAL A 73 10.57 2.84 -12.92
C VAL A 73 11.92 3.54 -13.07
N ARG A 74 12.04 4.77 -12.56
CA ARG A 74 13.25 5.60 -12.72
C ARG A 74 13.86 6.07 -11.40
N ASN A 75 13.07 6.16 -10.34
CA ASN A 75 13.48 6.82 -9.11
C ASN A 75 13.88 5.85 -8.00
N PHE A 76 13.68 4.55 -8.21
CA PHE A 76 13.92 3.50 -7.21
C PHE A 76 14.67 2.32 -7.80
N LYS A 77 15.41 1.61 -6.94
CA LYS A 77 16.15 0.39 -7.28
C LYS A 77 16.02 -0.66 -6.17
N PRO A 78 16.24 -1.94 -6.48
CA PRO A 78 16.30 -3.00 -5.46
C PRO A 78 17.27 -2.63 -4.33
N GLY A 79 16.82 -2.86 -3.09
CA GLY A 79 17.56 -2.51 -1.88
C GLY A 79 17.18 -1.16 -1.27
N ASP A 80 16.52 -0.27 -1.98
CA ASP A 80 16.07 1.01 -1.41
C ASP A 80 15.06 0.79 -0.29
N ARG A 81 15.23 1.52 0.80
CA ARG A 81 14.29 1.58 1.91
C ARG A 81 13.18 2.56 1.55
N VAL A 82 11.93 2.16 1.73
CA VAL A 82 10.77 2.96 1.30
C VAL A 82 9.63 2.87 2.30
N CYS A 83 8.79 3.91 2.29
CA CYS A 83 7.45 3.89 2.86
C CYS A 83 6.41 4.16 1.76
N VAL A 84 5.20 3.64 1.96
CA VAL A 84 4.14 3.61 0.94
C VAL A 84 3.02 4.55 1.34
N HIS A 85 2.72 5.54 0.51
CA HIS A 85 1.53 6.36 0.66
C HIS A 85 0.28 5.53 0.35
N TYR A 86 -0.74 5.63 1.23
CA TYR A 86 -1.94 4.80 1.13
C TYR A 86 -2.78 5.05 -0.14
N LEU A 87 -2.59 6.20 -0.79
CA LEU A 87 -3.36 6.60 -1.96
C LEU A 87 -2.57 6.34 -3.24
N VAL A 88 -3.17 5.61 -4.16
CA VAL A 88 -2.67 5.40 -5.53
C VAL A 88 -3.48 6.28 -6.46
N THR A 89 -2.84 7.17 -7.20
CA THR A 89 -3.48 8.16 -8.07
C THR A 89 -3.04 8.01 -9.51
N CYS A 90 -3.82 8.54 -10.47
CA CYS A 90 -3.53 8.38 -11.89
C CYS A 90 -2.32 9.21 -12.38
N GLY A 91 -1.98 10.30 -11.71
CA GLY A 91 -0.82 11.14 -12.04
C GLY A 91 -0.98 12.13 -13.19
N HIS A 92 -2.06 12.06 -13.94
CA HIS A 92 -2.22 12.85 -15.17
C HIS A 92 -3.53 13.65 -15.26
N CYS A 93 -4.46 13.48 -14.33
CA CYS A 93 -5.67 14.33 -14.30
C CYS A 93 -5.35 15.74 -13.78
N ALA A 94 -6.28 16.66 -13.98
CA ALA A 94 -6.09 18.07 -13.57
C ALA A 94 -5.73 18.20 -12.07
N PHE A 95 -6.34 17.39 -11.21
CA PHE A 95 -6.03 17.39 -9.78
C PHE A 95 -4.61 16.91 -9.48
N CYS A 96 -4.18 15.80 -10.09
CA CYS A 96 -2.84 15.27 -9.89
C CYS A 96 -1.77 16.25 -10.39
N ILE A 97 -1.98 16.87 -11.56
CA ILE A 97 -1.04 17.87 -12.13
C ILE A 97 -0.96 19.12 -11.24
N ALA A 98 -2.07 19.50 -10.61
CA ALA A 98 -2.13 20.64 -9.71
C ALA A 98 -1.63 20.35 -8.28
N GLY A 99 -1.19 19.12 -7.97
CA GLY A 99 -0.74 18.74 -6.63
C GLY A 99 -1.89 18.52 -5.63
N HIS A 100 -3.11 18.28 -6.12
CA HIS A 100 -4.31 17.98 -5.35
C HIS A 100 -4.72 16.53 -5.53
N GLU A 101 -3.80 15.61 -5.36
CA GLU A 101 -3.95 14.18 -5.67
C GLU A 101 -5.06 13.51 -4.86
N GLN A 102 -5.38 14.01 -3.68
CA GLN A 102 -6.50 13.53 -2.85
C GLN A 102 -7.86 13.65 -3.53
N PHE A 103 -7.99 14.51 -4.56
CA PHE A 103 -9.19 14.67 -5.36
C PHE A 103 -9.14 13.92 -6.71
N CYS A 104 -8.17 13.05 -6.91
CA CYS A 104 -8.07 12.26 -8.12
C CYS A 104 -9.31 11.37 -8.29
N PRO A 105 -10.08 11.48 -9.40
CA PRO A 105 -11.30 10.69 -9.60
C PRO A 105 -11.02 9.18 -9.78
N SER A 106 -9.77 8.82 -10.09
CA SER A 106 -9.33 7.43 -10.22
C SER A 106 -8.46 6.99 -9.04
N ALA A 107 -8.61 7.64 -7.89
CA ALA A 107 -7.82 7.28 -6.72
C ALA A 107 -8.26 5.95 -6.14
N GLU A 108 -7.28 5.10 -5.82
CA GLU A 108 -7.47 3.84 -5.10
C GLU A 108 -6.77 3.89 -3.75
N MET A 109 -7.41 3.36 -2.73
CA MET A 109 -6.78 3.19 -1.41
C MET A 109 -6.24 1.77 -1.28
N ILE A 110 -4.99 1.66 -0.90
CA ILE A 110 -4.33 0.41 -0.53
C ILE A 110 -5.05 -0.18 0.69
N GLY A 111 -5.29 -1.49 0.69
CA GLY A 111 -6.01 -2.17 1.76
C GLY A 111 -7.53 -2.00 1.72
N LYS A 112 -8.07 -1.30 0.70
CA LYS A 112 -9.51 -1.08 0.54
C LYS A 112 -10.00 -1.35 -0.89
N HIS A 113 -9.41 -0.67 -1.87
CA HIS A 113 -9.75 -0.77 -3.28
C HIS A 113 -8.82 -1.72 -4.02
N ARG A 114 -7.69 -2.03 -3.43
CA ARG A 114 -6.67 -2.98 -3.88
C ARG A 114 -5.98 -3.62 -2.66
N ASP A 115 -5.31 -4.75 -2.88
CA ASP A 115 -4.59 -5.45 -1.81
C ASP A 115 -3.56 -4.55 -1.13
N GLY A 116 -3.46 -4.69 0.19
CA GLY A 116 -2.62 -3.91 1.09
C GLY A 116 -1.40 -4.66 1.63
N GLY A 117 -0.83 -4.09 2.68
CA GLY A 117 0.46 -4.49 3.24
C GLY A 117 0.46 -5.55 4.32
N TYR A 118 -0.69 -6.13 4.71
CA TYR A 118 -0.69 -7.29 5.60
C TYR A 118 -0.27 -8.55 4.85
N ALA A 119 0.86 -8.47 4.16
CA ALA A 119 1.45 -9.51 3.32
C ALA A 119 2.97 -9.42 3.33
N GLU A 120 3.65 -10.45 2.84
CA GLU A 120 5.11 -10.44 2.70
C GLU A 120 5.59 -9.46 1.61
N PHE A 121 4.76 -9.23 0.59
CA PHE A 121 5.05 -8.31 -0.53
C PHE A 121 3.81 -7.51 -0.92
N ILE A 122 4.06 -6.30 -1.42
CA ILE A 122 3.06 -5.42 -2.04
C ILE A 122 3.63 -4.82 -3.33
N ALA A 123 2.81 -4.72 -4.37
CA ALA A 123 3.16 -4.01 -5.61
C ALA A 123 2.37 -2.70 -5.70
N VAL A 124 3.08 -1.59 -5.87
CA VAL A 124 2.49 -0.25 -5.95
C VAL A 124 3.22 0.60 -7.00
N PRO A 125 2.55 1.56 -7.65
CA PRO A 125 3.22 2.50 -8.55
C PRO A 125 4.32 3.29 -7.84
N GLU A 126 5.44 3.57 -8.54
CA GLU A 126 6.57 4.32 -7.98
C GLU A 126 6.18 5.69 -7.42
N ARG A 127 5.14 6.31 -7.95
CA ARG A 127 4.64 7.61 -7.48
C ARG A 127 3.97 7.56 -6.09
N SER A 128 3.61 6.37 -5.61
CA SER A 128 3.00 6.16 -4.29
C SER A 128 4.01 5.75 -3.22
N ILE A 129 5.31 5.86 -3.48
CA ILE A 129 6.35 5.51 -2.52
C ILE A 129 7.35 6.65 -2.33
N PHE A 130 7.97 6.66 -1.16
CA PHE A 130 8.99 7.64 -0.77
C PHE A 130 10.19 6.93 -0.18
N LEU A 131 11.38 7.45 -0.46
CA LEU A 131 12.60 6.96 0.19
C LEU A 131 12.50 7.19 1.70
N LEU A 132 12.84 6.15 2.44
CA LEU A 132 12.89 6.19 3.90
C LEU A 132 14.36 6.33 4.33
N PRO A 133 14.75 7.46 4.96
CA PRO A 133 16.10 7.65 5.47
C PRO A 133 16.54 6.52 6.41
N ASP A 134 17.84 6.22 6.44
CA ASP A 134 18.39 5.12 7.24
C ASP A 134 18.16 5.31 8.74
N GLU A 135 18.10 6.54 9.18
CA GLU A 135 17.87 6.93 10.58
C GLU A 135 16.45 6.65 11.06
N ILE A 136 15.48 6.50 10.13
CA ILE A 136 14.08 6.25 10.48
C ILE A 136 13.82 4.74 10.45
N PRO A 137 13.45 4.11 11.58
CA PRO A 137 13.04 2.71 11.60
C PRO A 137 11.80 2.45 10.73
N PHE A 138 11.67 1.22 10.20
CA PHE A 138 10.53 0.86 9.35
C PHE A 138 9.19 1.04 10.07
N GLU A 139 9.15 0.78 11.38
CA GLU A 139 7.95 0.93 12.22
C GLU A 139 7.47 2.39 12.23
N GLN A 140 8.39 3.34 12.32
CA GLN A 140 8.06 4.76 12.25
C GLN A 140 7.71 5.16 10.81
N GLY A 141 8.47 4.68 9.82
CA GLY A 141 8.21 4.94 8.40
C GLY A 141 6.82 4.49 7.96
N ALA A 142 6.33 3.35 8.47
CA ALA A 142 5.02 2.83 8.13
C ALA A 142 3.89 3.79 8.56
N ILE A 143 3.90 4.25 9.82
CA ILE A 143 2.84 5.11 10.36
C ILE A 143 2.91 6.56 9.85
N LEU A 144 4.07 7.03 9.38
CA LEU A 144 4.21 8.38 8.80
C LEU A 144 3.25 8.61 7.63
N MET A 145 2.93 7.56 6.88
CA MET A 145 2.20 7.68 5.62
C MET A 145 0.67 7.65 5.77
N CYS A 146 0.15 7.54 6.98
CA CYS A 146 -1.27 7.67 7.32
C CYS A 146 -1.44 8.54 8.56
N SER A 147 -1.25 7.98 9.75
CA SER A 147 -1.59 8.64 11.02
C SER A 147 -0.79 9.91 11.34
N SER A 148 0.30 10.17 10.62
CA SER A 148 1.13 11.38 10.82
C SER A 148 1.08 12.37 9.65
N ALA A 149 0.74 11.94 8.44
CA ALA A 149 0.78 12.75 7.23
C ALA A 149 -0.60 13.24 6.75
N THR A 150 -1.68 12.74 7.34
CA THR A 150 -3.07 13.08 6.97
C THR A 150 -3.78 13.90 8.03
#